data_717545889dbda39fa4fd885deee0b7b7
#
_entry.id   717545889dbda39fa4fd885deee0b7b7
#
_cell.length_a   1.000
_cell.length_b   1.000
_cell.length_c   1.000
_cell.angle_alpha   90.00
_cell.angle_beta   90.00
_cell.angle_gamma   90.00
#
_symmetry.space_group_name_H-M   'P 1'
#
loop_
_entity.id
_entity.type
_entity.pdbx_description
1 polymer ?
#
loop_
_entity_poly.entity_id
_entity_poly.type
_entity_poly.pdbx_seq_one_letter_code
_entity_poly.pdbx_strand_id
1 'polypeptide(L)'
;MRAPDVPTQGPDSGRPVGVGSPPALAYHGHMSTPTHPEPHAHTPGHDHDHDHSHLSEMDVRVRALQTLLVQKGYIDPAALDRIIELYEKEVGPHNGARVVARAWDDAAYREWLLTDATAAIADMGYSGRQGEHMVVVPNTETVHNMVVCTLCSCYPWPVLGLPPVWYKSAPYRSKAVMDPRGVLSDFGVSVPADVTFRVWDSTAEIRYLVLPLRPQGTEGWTQEQLAQLVTRDSMIGTGLPLRAQDVAVMA
;
A
#
# COMPACT_ATOMS: atom_id res chain seq x y z
N MET A 1 45.82 40.29 -29.45
CA MET A 1 45.59 38.86 -29.52
C MET A 1 44.09 38.64 -29.43
N ARG A 2 43.49 38.16 -30.51
CA ARG A 2 42.06 37.98 -30.69
C ARG A 2 41.74 36.50 -30.34
N ALA A 3 40.75 36.28 -29.47
CA ALA A 3 40.28 34.94 -29.14
C ALA A 3 39.43 34.37 -30.30
N PRO A 4 39.44 33.04 -30.53
CA PRO A 4 38.66 32.44 -31.64
C PRO A 4 37.20 32.29 -31.28
N ASP A 5 36.36 32.52 -32.32
CA ASP A 5 34.90 32.35 -32.30
C ASP A 5 34.53 30.88 -32.14
N VAL A 6 33.60 30.57 -31.18
CA VAL A 6 32.95 29.27 -31.00
C VAL A 6 31.58 29.34 -31.70
N PRO A 7 31.24 28.41 -32.60
CA PRO A 7 29.93 28.40 -33.26
C PRO A 7 28.86 27.89 -32.28
N THR A 8 27.80 28.67 -32.10
CA THR A 8 26.57 28.32 -31.43
C THR A 8 25.73 27.37 -32.31
N GLN A 9 25.62 26.10 -31.95
CA GLN A 9 24.63 25.22 -32.52
C GLN A 9 23.29 25.45 -31.82
N GLY A 10 22.26 25.74 -32.58
CA GLY A 10 20.88 25.89 -32.12
C GLY A 10 20.27 24.52 -31.69
N PRO A 11 19.19 24.54 -30.89
CA PRO A 11 18.58 23.31 -30.38
C PRO A 11 17.84 22.55 -31.50
N ASP A 12 18.26 21.30 -31.68
CA ASP A 12 17.61 20.35 -32.56
C ASP A 12 16.23 19.97 -31.96
N SER A 13 15.17 20.18 -32.74
CA SER A 13 13.80 19.83 -32.41
C SER A 13 13.58 18.31 -32.52
N GLY A 14 13.96 17.58 -31.46
CA GLY A 14 13.72 16.15 -31.34
C GLY A 14 12.22 15.82 -31.27
N ARG A 15 11.74 15.06 -32.26
CA ARG A 15 10.40 14.44 -32.30
C ARG A 15 10.14 13.60 -31.05
N PRO A 16 8.91 13.57 -30.52
CA PRO A 16 8.57 12.64 -29.44
C PRO A 16 8.61 11.20 -29.95
N VAL A 17 9.41 10.38 -29.29
CA VAL A 17 9.44 8.93 -29.48
C VAL A 17 8.16 8.37 -28.85
N GLY A 18 7.26 7.86 -29.68
CA GLY A 18 6.06 7.17 -29.23
C GLY A 18 6.43 5.90 -28.46
N VAL A 19 6.12 5.87 -27.19
CA VAL A 19 6.20 4.65 -26.37
C VAL A 19 5.02 3.76 -26.75
N GLY A 20 5.30 2.76 -27.58
CA GLY A 20 4.34 1.72 -27.97
C GLY A 20 3.93 0.88 -26.74
N SER A 21 2.63 0.75 -26.54
CA SER A 21 2.06 -0.18 -25.56
C SER A 21 2.47 -1.62 -25.90
N PRO A 22 2.84 -2.44 -24.91
CA PRO A 22 3.12 -3.86 -25.17
C PRO A 22 1.84 -4.60 -25.56
N PRO A 23 1.93 -5.62 -26.44
CA PRO A 23 0.77 -6.39 -26.90
C PRO A 23 0.20 -7.24 -25.77
N ALA A 24 -1.13 -7.27 -25.68
CA ALA A 24 -1.88 -8.20 -24.83
C ALA A 24 -1.59 -9.65 -25.26
N LEU A 25 -1.03 -10.44 -24.37
CA LEU A 25 -0.90 -11.89 -24.53
C LEU A 25 -2.26 -12.54 -24.32
N ALA A 26 -2.90 -12.96 -25.43
CA ALA A 26 -4.07 -13.81 -25.40
C ALA A 26 -3.66 -15.24 -25.06
N TYR A 27 -4.03 -15.72 -23.89
CA TYR A 27 -3.88 -17.11 -23.47
C TYR A 27 -5.07 -17.93 -24.00
N HIS A 28 -4.86 -18.71 -25.04
CA HIS A 28 -5.79 -19.77 -25.44
C HIS A 28 -5.48 -21.04 -24.63
N GLY A 29 -6.19 -21.24 -23.53
CA GLY A 29 -6.18 -22.49 -22.80
C GLY A 29 -7.20 -23.47 -23.34
N HIS A 30 -6.76 -24.63 -23.85
CA HIS A 30 -7.59 -25.78 -24.14
C HIS A 30 -8.18 -26.34 -22.84
N MET A 31 -9.50 -26.34 -22.74
CA MET A 31 -10.24 -26.99 -21.64
C MET A 31 -10.28 -28.50 -21.92
N SER A 32 -9.51 -29.27 -21.17
CA SER A 32 -9.76 -30.70 -20.99
C SER A 32 -10.56 -30.86 -19.68
N THR A 33 -11.74 -31.42 -19.79
CA THR A 33 -12.63 -31.76 -18.66
C THR A 33 -12.04 -32.90 -17.85
N PRO A 34 -11.84 -32.75 -16.52
CA PRO A 34 -11.57 -33.90 -15.67
C PRO A 34 -12.88 -34.50 -15.19
N THR A 35 -12.99 -35.81 -15.34
CA THR A 35 -14.01 -36.69 -14.75
C THR A 35 -13.99 -36.58 -13.21
N HIS A 36 -15.18 -36.39 -12.61
CA HIS A 36 -15.39 -36.41 -11.17
C HIS A 36 -15.10 -37.77 -10.54
N PRO A 37 -14.34 -37.85 -9.45
CA PRO A 37 -14.42 -38.98 -8.52
C PRO A 37 -15.54 -38.78 -7.50
N GLU A 38 -16.13 -39.89 -7.10
CA GLU A 38 -17.24 -40.05 -6.17
C GLU A 38 -16.97 -39.48 -4.75
N PRO A 39 -18.01 -39.12 -3.96
CA PRO A 39 -17.86 -38.51 -2.65
C PRO A 39 -17.41 -39.50 -1.58
N HIS A 40 -16.22 -39.29 -1.06
CA HIS A 40 -15.77 -40.03 0.15
C HIS A 40 -16.46 -39.45 1.39
N ALA A 41 -17.04 -40.38 2.18
CA ALA A 41 -17.69 -40.13 3.46
C ALA A 41 -16.74 -39.39 4.42
N HIS A 42 -17.16 -38.21 4.91
CA HIS A 42 -16.49 -37.47 5.98
C HIS A 42 -16.68 -38.18 7.32
N THR A 43 -15.61 -38.64 7.90
CA THR A 43 -15.53 -39.03 9.32
C THR A 43 -15.42 -37.72 10.13
N PRO A 44 -16.29 -37.48 11.11
CA PRO A 44 -16.14 -36.31 11.99
C PRO A 44 -15.12 -36.63 13.08
N GLY A 45 -14.17 -35.77 13.29
CA GLY A 45 -13.33 -35.75 14.48
C GLY A 45 -11.85 -35.67 14.19
N HIS A 46 -11.34 -34.47 14.14
CA HIS A 46 -10.14 -34.01 14.83
C HIS A 46 -10.17 -32.48 14.77
N ASP A 47 -10.69 -31.87 15.83
CA ASP A 47 -10.38 -30.50 16.19
C ASP A 47 -8.86 -30.43 16.40
N HIS A 48 -8.15 -29.98 15.39
CA HIS A 48 -6.81 -29.51 15.60
C HIS A 48 -6.92 -28.11 16.23
N ASP A 49 -6.94 -28.11 17.56
CA ASP A 49 -6.54 -26.95 18.35
C ASP A 49 -5.18 -26.51 17.81
N HIS A 50 -5.17 -25.52 16.94
CA HIS A 50 -3.95 -24.85 16.53
C HIS A 50 -3.46 -24.06 17.74
N ASP A 51 -2.65 -24.71 18.58
CA ASP A 51 -1.86 -24.06 19.61
C ASP A 51 -0.95 -23.03 18.93
N HIS A 52 -1.41 -21.77 18.93
CA HIS A 52 -0.68 -20.62 18.40
C HIS A 52 0.55 -20.25 19.25
N SER A 53 0.90 -21.06 20.25
CA SER A 53 2.06 -20.86 21.12
C SER A 53 3.41 -21.27 20.48
N HIS A 54 3.40 -22.03 19.39
CA HIS A 54 4.63 -22.47 18.75
C HIS A 54 5.14 -21.44 17.72
N LEU A 55 6.25 -20.80 18.07
CA LEU A 55 7.02 -20.00 17.13
C LEU A 55 7.46 -20.88 15.95
N SER A 56 7.35 -20.34 14.73
CA SER A 56 7.90 -21.03 13.57
C SER A 56 9.42 -21.21 13.71
N GLU A 57 9.99 -22.21 13.02
CA GLU A 57 11.45 -22.42 13.01
C GLU A 57 12.21 -21.15 12.62
N MET A 58 11.64 -20.35 11.69
CA MET A 58 12.23 -19.08 11.26
C MET A 58 12.20 -18.04 12.38
N ASP A 59 11.10 -17.94 13.14
CA ASP A 59 11.01 -17.01 14.28
C ASP A 59 12.04 -17.34 15.35
N VAL A 60 12.24 -18.64 15.63
CA VAL A 60 13.27 -19.11 16.57
C VAL A 60 14.66 -18.72 16.10
N ARG A 61 14.98 -18.91 14.81
CA ARG A 61 16.28 -18.52 14.22
C ARG A 61 16.50 -17.01 14.28
N VAL A 62 15.48 -16.20 13.96
CA VAL A 62 15.57 -14.73 14.02
C VAL A 62 15.81 -14.27 15.46
N ARG A 63 15.08 -14.82 16.44
CA ARG A 63 15.29 -14.49 17.87
C ARG A 63 16.67 -14.90 18.36
N ALA A 64 17.15 -16.06 17.98
CA ALA A 64 18.51 -16.51 18.33
C ALA A 64 19.58 -15.57 17.76
N LEU A 65 19.43 -15.15 16.49
CA LEU A 65 20.31 -14.19 15.86
C LEU A 65 20.29 -12.83 16.58
N GLN A 66 19.09 -12.32 16.88
CA GLN A 66 18.93 -11.07 17.64
C GLN A 66 19.62 -11.16 19.01
N THR A 67 19.41 -12.26 19.74
CA THR A 67 20.05 -12.48 21.03
C THR A 67 21.58 -12.43 20.94
N LEU A 68 22.16 -13.10 19.94
CA LEU A 68 23.60 -13.10 19.71
C LEU A 68 24.14 -11.70 19.36
N LEU A 69 23.41 -10.93 18.56
CA LEU A 69 23.81 -9.58 18.18
C LEU A 69 23.77 -8.62 19.39
N VAL A 70 22.75 -8.77 20.24
CA VAL A 70 22.65 -8.04 21.51
C VAL A 70 23.79 -8.40 22.45
N GLN A 71 24.06 -9.70 22.66
CA GLN A 71 25.17 -10.18 23.52
C GLN A 71 26.54 -9.70 23.05
N LYS A 72 26.73 -9.56 21.73
CA LYS A 72 27.95 -9.03 21.10
C LYS A 72 28.01 -7.50 21.11
N GLY A 73 26.99 -6.81 21.59
CA GLY A 73 26.90 -5.34 21.60
C GLY A 73 26.72 -4.68 20.24
N TYR A 74 26.28 -5.42 19.21
CA TYR A 74 26.00 -4.87 17.88
C TYR A 74 24.60 -4.25 17.78
N ILE A 75 23.69 -4.66 18.64
CA ILE A 75 22.31 -4.11 18.73
C ILE A 75 22.04 -3.70 20.17
N ASP A 76 21.58 -2.47 20.34
CA ASP A 76 20.95 -1.99 21.57
C ASP A 76 19.44 -2.30 21.50
N PRO A 77 18.90 -3.19 22.37
CA PRO A 77 17.46 -3.50 22.38
C PRO A 77 16.59 -2.27 22.53
N ALA A 78 16.99 -1.32 23.40
CA ALA A 78 16.23 -0.09 23.62
C ALA A 78 16.20 0.81 22.38
N ALA A 79 17.23 0.78 21.53
CA ALA A 79 17.21 1.50 20.25
C ALA A 79 16.24 0.85 19.25
N LEU A 80 16.16 -0.49 19.23
CA LEU A 80 15.21 -1.21 18.40
C LEU A 80 13.77 -0.93 18.83
N ASP A 81 13.50 -0.99 20.13
CA ASP A 81 12.16 -0.69 20.68
C ASP A 81 11.72 0.74 20.36
N ARG A 82 12.63 1.72 20.48
CA ARG A 82 12.35 3.12 20.09
C ARG A 82 12.00 3.27 18.62
N ILE A 83 12.69 2.53 17.73
CA ILE A 83 12.38 2.56 16.30
C ILE A 83 10.99 1.95 16.03
N ILE A 84 10.67 0.84 16.66
CA ILE A 84 9.35 0.20 16.53
C ILE A 84 8.26 1.16 17.03
N GLU A 85 8.41 1.72 18.24
CA GLU A 85 7.47 2.67 18.81
C GLU A 85 7.26 3.92 17.92
N LEU A 86 8.35 4.47 17.37
CA LEU A 86 8.28 5.61 16.45
C LEU A 86 7.38 5.27 15.25
N TYR A 87 7.64 4.14 14.58
CA TYR A 87 6.86 3.76 13.41
C TYR A 87 5.43 3.32 13.72
N GLU A 88 5.16 2.78 14.89
CA GLU A 88 3.82 2.35 15.29
C GLU A 88 2.97 3.49 15.84
N LYS A 89 3.56 4.39 16.65
CA LYS A 89 2.80 5.42 17.40
C LYS A 89 2.85 6.80 16.76
N GLU A 90 3.98 7.19 16.15
CA GLU A 90 4.16 8.55 15.64
C GLU A 90 4.01 8.61 14.10
N VAL A 91 4.70 7.74 13.38
CA VAL A 91 4.57 7.65 11.93
C VAL A 91 3.26 6.96 11.60
N GLY A 92 3.06 5.69 12.02
CA GLY A 92 1.85 4.87 11.86
C GLY A 92 1.14 5.17 10.54
N PRO A 93 -0.16 5.08 10.45
CA PRO A 93 -0.91 5.57 9.31
C PRO A 93 -1.17 7.10 9.36
N HIS A 94 -0.72 7.79 10.43
CA HIS A 94 -1.08 9.19 10.70
C HIS A 94 -0.52 10.17 9.65
N ASN A 95 0.71 9.97 9.19
CA ASN A 95 1.31 10.80 8.16
C ASN A 95 0.55 10.67 6.84
N GLY A 96 0.23 9.44 6.43
CA GLY A 96 -0.60 9.19 5.25
C GLY A 96 -2.00 9.79 5.38
N ALA A 97 -2.60 9.70 6.57
CA ALA A 97 -3.90 10.31 6.84
C ALA A 97 -3.87 11.84 6.65
N ARG A 98 -2.81 12.51 7.09
CA ARG A 98 -2.62 13.95 6.86
C ARG A 98 -2.41 14.28 5.39
N VAL A 99 -1.65 13.46 4.66
CA VAL A 99 -1.47 13.60 3.19
C VAL A 99 -2.82 13.50 2.48
N VAL A 100 -3.62 12.50 2.80
CA VAL A 100 -4.95 12.29 2.21
C VAL A 100 -5.89 13.45 2.57
N ALA A 101 -5.93 13.86 3.83
CA ALA A 101 -6.76 14.95 4.30
C ALA A 101 -6.44 16.28 3.58
N ARG A 102 -5.15 16.60 3.42
CA ARG A 102 -4.71 17.77 2.63
C ARG A 102 -5.14 17.65 1.17
N ALA A 103 -5.02 16.47 0.57
CA ALA A 103 -5.44 16.26 -0.82
C ALA A 103 -6.97 16.32 -1.00
N TRP A 104 -7.77 16.07 0.04
CA TRP A 104 -9.21 16.25 0.01
C TRP A 104 -9.64 17.72 0.17
N ASP A 105 -8.84 18.53 0.85
CA ASP A 105 -9.12 19.93 1.18
C ASP A 105 -8.52 20.90 0.14
N ASP A 106 -7.34 20.61 -0.36
CA ASP A 106 -6.56 21.45 -1.29
C ASP A 106 -6.44 20.79 -2.67
N ALA A 107 -7.16 21.32 -3.65
CA ALA A 107 -7.17 20.82 -5.01
C ALA A 107 -5.79 20.95 -5.72
N ALA A 108 -5.04 22.02 -5.43
CA ALA A 108 -3.72 22.23 -6.02
C ALA A 108 -2.71 21.22 -5.45
N TYR A 109 -2.75 20.98 -4.14
CA TYR A 109 -1.95 19.93 -3.52
C TYR A 109 -2.33 18.54 -4.06
N ARG A 110 -3.63 18.27 -4.24
CA ARG A 110 -4.10 17.01 -4.81
C ARG A 110 -3.55 16.79 -6.21
N GLU A 111 -3.56 17.78 -7.07
CA GLU A 111 -3.00 17.68 -8.43
C GLU A 111 -1.49 17.42 -8.38
N TRP A 112 -0.75 18.13 -7.53
CA TRP A 112 0.67 17.89 -7.31
C TRP A 112 0.94 16.48 -6.78
N LEU A 113 0.19 16.03 -5.77
CA LEU A 113 0.30 14.69 -5.19
C LEU A 113 0.10 13.57 -6.24
N LEU A 114 -0.80 13.78 -7.18
CA LEU A 114 -1.07 12.81 -8.26
C LEU A 114 -0.02 12.85 -9.38
N THR A 115 0.72 13.96 -9.51
CA THR A 115 1.74 14.14 -10.55
C THR A 115 3.13 13.76 -10.04
N ASP A 116 3.50 14.20 -8.83
CA ASP A 116 4.77 13.92 -8.17
C ASP A 116 4.52 13.68 -6.67
N ALA A 117 4.09 12.46 -6.37
CA ALA A 117 3.77 12.08 -4.99
C ALA A 117 4.99 12.16 -4.07
N THR A 118 6.18 11.85 -4.57
CA THR A 118 7.41 11.89 -3.75
C THR A 118 7.68 13.31 -3.26
N ALA A 119 7.66 14.29 -4.15
CA ALA A 119 7.91 15.68 -3.79
C ALA A 119 6.77 16.26 -2.92
N ALA A 120 5.51 15.98 -3.25
CA ALA A 120 4.35 16.48 -2.49
C ALA A 120 4.31 15.92 -1.05
N ILE A 121 4.69 14.66 -0.85
CA ILE A 121 4.77 14.03 0.47
C ILE A 121 5.97 14.57 1.25
N ALA A 122 7.11 14.78 0.58
CA ALA A 122 8.31 15.36 1.18
C ALA A 122 8.10 16.82 1.65
N ASP A 123 7.28 17.62 0.95
CA ASP A 123 6.88 18.98 1.35
C ASP A 123 6.20 19.01 2.73
N MET A 124 5.49 17.94 3.07
CA MET A 124 4.91 17.77 4.41
C MET A 124 5.89 17.25 5.47
N GLY A 125 7.16 17.07 5.12
CA GLY A 125 8.20 16.54 6.01
C GLY A 125 8.22 15.01 6.09
N TYR A 126 7.48 14.30 5.25
CA TYR A 126 7.40 12.84 5.28
C TYR A 126 8.26 12.24 4.18
N SER A 127 9.51 11.98 4.51
CA SER A 127 10.47 11.36 3.59
C SER A 127 11.27 10.27 4.32
N GLY A 128 12.03 9.49 3.57
CA GLY A 128 12.93 8.51 4.14
C GLY A 128 12.84 7.14 3.48
N ARG A 129 13.43 6.16 4.14
CA ARG A 129 13.55 4.79 3.64
C ARG A 129 12.19 4.20 3.28
N GLN A 130 12.09 3.54 2.14
CA GLN A 130 10.87 2.95 1.59
C GLN A 130 9.84 3.99 1.07
N GLY A 131 10.26 5.25 0.91
CA GLY A 131 9.48 6.33 0.33
C GLY A 131 10.24 7.10 -0.75
N GLU A 132 11.31 6.50 -1.29
CA GLU A 132 12.19 7.15 -2.27
C GLU A 132 11.48 7.42 -3.61
N HIS A 133 10.51 6.59 -3.97
CA HIS A 133 9.67 6.81 -5.14
C HIS A 133 8.23 6.42 -4.82
N MET A 134 7.41 7.41 -4.59
CA MET A 134 5.99 7.27 -4.27
C MET A 134 5.11 7.55 -5.48
N VAL A 135 4.06 6.75 -5.64
CA VAL A 135 2.98 6.97 -6.60
C VAL A 135 1.64 6.90 -5.88
N VAL A 136 0.82 7.92 -6.05
CA VAL A 136 -0.52 7.96 -5.46
C VAL A 136 -1.56 7.66 -6.55
N VAL A 137 -2.46 6.72 -6.24
CA VAL A 137 -3.52 6.27 -7.14
C VAL A 137 -4.89 6.61 -6.57
N PRO A 138 -5.68 7.46 -7.27
CA PRO A 138 -6.95 7.93 -6.74
C PRO A 138 -8.07 6.91 -6.97
N ASN A 139 -8.88 6.64 -5.94
CA ASN A 139 -10.18 6.03 -6.11
C ASN A 139 -11.15 7.02 -6.77
N THR A 140 -12.09 6.46 -7.54
CA THR A 140 -13.21 7.19 -8.11
C THR A 140 -14.52 6.44 -7.78
N GLU A 141 -15.65 7.00 -8.13
CA GLU A 141 -16.95 6.33 -7.94
C GLU A 141 -17.02 4.98 -8.67
N THR A 142 -16.26 4.82 -9.76
CA THR A 142 -16.27 3.62 -10.62
C THR A 142 -15.00 2.79 -10.55
N VAL A 143 -13.95 3.26 -9.84
CA VAL A 143 -12.66 2.57 -9.74
C VAL A 143 -12.21 2.50 -8.29
N HIS A 144 -11.94 1.30 -7.81
CA HIS A 144 -11.31 1.02 -6.52
C HIS A 144 -9.91 0.47 -6.74
N ASN A 145 -8.93 1.15 -6.16
CA ASN A 145 -7.53 0.75 -6.23
C ASN A 145 -7.14 -0.07 -4.99
N MET A 146 -6.30 -1.07 -5.18
CA MET A 146 -5.73 -1.89 -4.11
C MET A 146 -4.22 -2.04 -4.33
N VAL A 147 -3.44 -1.96 -3.25
CA VAL A 147 -1.99 -2.09 -3.29
C VAL A 147 -1.58 -3.43 -2.72
N VAL A 148 -0.65 -4.09 -3.40
CA VAL A 148 -0.02 -5.34 -2.96
C VAL A 148 1.48 -5.27 -3.20
N CYS A 149 2.27 -6.12 -2.57
CA CYS A 149 3.60 -6.49 -3.04
C CYS A 149 3.65 -8.00 -3.16
N THR A 150 3.57 -8.52 -4.41
CA THR A 150 3.52 -9.96 -4.66
C THR A 150 4.84 -10.65 -4.37
N LEU A 151 5.94 -9.93 -4.46
CA LEU A 151 7.29 -10.50 -4.37
C LEU A 151 7.86 -10.50 -2.94
N CYS A 152 7.66 -9.41 -2.21
CA CYS A 152 8.25 -9.24 -0.86
C CYS A 152 7.26 -8.56 0.11
N SER A 153 7.54 -7.35 0.57
CA SER A 153 6.68 -6.59 1.47
C SER A 153 6.92 -5.09 1.32
N CYS A 154 7.13 -4.65 0.08
CA CYS A 154 7.36 -3.24 -0.23
C CYS A 154 6.16 -2.39 0.21
N TYR A 155 6.42 -1.43 1.07
CA TYR A 155 5.40 -0.68 1.80
C TYR A 155 5.90 0.75 2.05
N PRO A 156 5.08 1.78 1.96
CA PRO A 156 5.53 3.18 2.10
C PRO A 156 5.65 3.58 3.57
N TRP A 157 6.75 3.23 4.22
CA TRP A 157 6.99 3.45 5.65
C TRP A 157 6.84 4.91 6.11
N PRO A 158 7.28 5.94 5.36
CA PRO A 158 7.17 7.32 5.82
C PRO A 158 5.73 7.79 6.06
N VAL A 159 4.76 7.17 5.40
CA VAL A 159 3.35 7.57 5.45
C VAL A 159 2.44 6.55 6.15
N LEU A 160 2.76 5.26 6.09
CA LEU A 160 1.92 4.20 6.65
C LEU A 160 2.54 3.46 7.86
N GLY A 161 3.78 3.80 8.24
CA GLY A 161 4.51 3.09 9.29
C GLY A 161 4.93 1.69 8.86
N LEU A 162 4.94 0.74 9.81
CA LEU A 162 5.29 -0.65 9.51
C LEU A 162 4.13 -1.39 8.84
N PRO A 163 4.42 -2.29 7.88
CA PRO A 163 3.39 -3.08 7.24
C PRO A 163 2.74 -4.04 8.24
N PRO A 164 1.40 -4.16 8.24
CA PRO A 164 0.71 -5.14 9.08
C PRO A 164 1.07 -6.56 8.64
N VAL A 165 0.94 -7.51 9.57
CA VAL A 165 1.33 -8.91 9.34
C VAL A 165 0.62 -9.51 8.13
N TRP A 166 -0.69 -9.25 8.00
CA TRP A 166 -1.50 -9.77 6.89
C TRP A 166 -1.01 -9.27 5.52
N TYR A 167 -0.48 -8.03 5.40
CA TYR A 167 0.02 -7.47 4.14
C TYR A 167 1.18 -8.31 3.55
N LYS A 168 1.96 -8.95 4.42
CA LYS A 168 3.09 -9.81 4.03
C LYS A 168 2.67 -11.27 3.79
N SER A 169 1.45 -11.65 4.13
CA SER A 169 1.00 -13.03 4.04
C SER A 169 0.84 -13.51 2.60
N ALA A 170 1.18 -14.77 2.32
CA ALA A 170 1.00 -15.36 1.01
C ALA A 170 -0.48 -15.39 0.57
N PRO A 171 -1.46 -15.70 1.46
CA PRO A 171 -2.87 -15.63 1.10
C PRO A 171 -3.32 -14.27 0.61
N TYR A 172 -2.97 -13.17 1.31
CA TYR A 172 -3.31 -11.82 0.86
C TYR A 172 -2.69 -11.52 -0.51
N ARG A 173 -1.38 -11.76 -0.65
CA ARG A 173 -0.65 -11.45 -1.89
C ARG A 173 -1.22 -12.17 -3.11
N SER A 174 -1.59 -13.44 -2.94
CA SER A 174 -2.21 -14.23 -4.02
C SER A 174 -3.63 -13.77 -4.31
N LYS A 175 -4.46 -13.63 -3.25
CA LYS A 175 -5.88 -13.28 -3.42
C LYS A 175 -6.07 -11.87 -3.97
N ALA A 176 -5.22 -10.89 -3.57
CA ALA A 176 -5.30 -9.52 -4.07
C ALA A 176 -5.20 -9.42 -5.61
N VAL A 177 -4.40 -10.29 -6.22
CA VAL A 177 -4.25 -10.34 -7.69
C VAL A 177 -5.36 -11.14 -8.35
N MET A 178 -5.78 -12.26 -7.74
CA MET A 178 -6.73 -13.19 -8.34
C MET A 178 -8.19 -12.78 -8.13
N ASP A 179 -8.51 -12.26 -6.95
CA ASP A 179 -9.86 -11.89 -6.51
C ASP A 179 -9.80 -10.69 -5.54
N PRO A 180 -9.49 -9.47 -6.03
CA PRO A 180 -9.41 -8.29 -5.17
C PRO A 180 -10.74 -7.94 -4.51
N ARG A 181 -11.88 -8.24 -5.14
CA ARG A 181 -13.21 -8.05 -4.56
C ARG A 181 -13.43 -8.98 -3.37
N GLY A 182 -13.01 -10.23 -3.48
CA GLY A 182 -13.04 -11.19 -2.38
C GLY A 182 -12.13 -10.80 -1.22
N VAL A 183 -10.99 -10.11 -1.48
CA VAL A 183 -10.17 -9.53 -0.40
C VAL A 183 -10.98 -8.49 0.39
N LEU A 184 -11.67 -7.55 -0.27
CA LEU A 184 -12.53 -6.59 0.43
C LEU A 184 -13.58 -7.27 1.29
N SER A 185 -14.20 -8.34 0.79
CA SER A 185 -15.18 -9.12 1.57
C SER A 185 -14.56 -9.75 2.82
N ASP A 186 -13.31 -10.24 2.75
CA ASP A 186 -12.59 -10.78 3.93
C ASP A 186 -12.33 -9.68 4.98
N PHE A 187 -12.17 -8.44 4.55
CA PHE A 187 -12.05 -7.26 5.44
C PHE A 187 -13.41 -6.67 5.84
N GLY A 188 -14.52 -7.34 5.53
CA GLY A 188 -15.88 -6.88 5.87
C GLY A 188 -16.35 -5.68 5.06
N VAL A 189 -15.72 -5.40 3.91
CA VAL A 189 -16.03 -4.24 3.05
C VAL A 189 -16.76 -4.70 1.80
N SER A 190 -17.82 -3.97 1.44
CA SER A 190 -18.58 -4.19 0.20
C SER A 190 -18.58 -2.91 -0.63
N VAL A 191 -18.34 -3.05 -1.92
CA VAL A 191 -18.46 -1.97 -2.91
C VAL A 191 -19.44 -2.39 -4.01
N PRO A 192 -20.10 -1.43 -4.70
CA PRO A 192 -21.05 -1.72 -5.77
C PRO A 192 -20.48 -2.67 -6.85
N ALA A 193 -21.33 -3.46 -7.48
CA ALA A 193 -20.91 -4.49 -8.43
C ALA A 193 -20.26 -3.91 -9.70
N ASP A 194 -20.62 -2.69 -10.09
CA ASP A 194 -20.11 -1.95 -11.24
C ASP A 194 -18.78 -1.26 -11.01
N VAL A 195 -18.26 -1.25 -9.76
CA VAL A 195 -16.93 -0.71 -9.46
C VAL A 195 -15.85 -1.62 -9.98
N THR A 196 -14.96 -1.09 -10.80
CA THR A 196 -13.79 -1.78 -11.34
C THR A 196 -12.64 -1.77 -10.35
N PHE A 197 -11.96 -2.92 -10.18
CA PHE A 197 -10.76 -3.01 -9.35
C PHE A 197 -9.49 -2.82 -10.17
N ARG A 198 -8.53 -2.06 -9.62
CA ARG A 198 -7.17 -1.96 -10.12
C ARG A 198 -6.21 -2.34 -9.00
N VAL A 199 -5.38 -3.35 -9.26
CA VAL A 199 -4.38 -3.82 -8.29
C VAL A 199 -3.01 -3.31 -8.72
N TRP A 200 -2.30 -2.69 -7.78
CA TRP A 200 -0.99 -2.08 -7.97
C TRP A 200 0.05 -2.86 -7.18
N ASP A 201 1.01 -3.42 -7.90
CA ASP A 201 2.08 -4.22 -7.30
C ASP A 201 3.29 -3.34 -6.99
N SER A 202 3.53 -3.08 -5.71
CA SER A 202 4.70 -2.33 -5.24
C SER A 202 5.98 -3.13 -5.50
N THR A 203 7.02 -2.44 -5.95
CA THR A 203 8.33 -3.05 -6.24
C THR A 203 9.42 -2.51 -5.31
N ALA A 204 10.66 -2.96 -5.49
CA ALA A 204 11.80 -2.39 -4.77
C ALA A 204 12.02 -0.89 -5.07
N GLU A 205 11.50 -0.39 -6.19
CA GLU A 205 11.69 0.97 -6.66
C GLU A 205 10.48 1.87 -6.41
N ILE A 206 9.26 1.32 -6.54
CA ILE A 206 8.01 2.08 -6.49
C ILE A 206 7.15 1.62 -5.32
N ARG A 207 6.61 2.58 -4.55
CA ARG A 207 5.62 2.37 -3.49
C ARG A 207 4.33 3.07 -3.88
N TYR A 208 3.23 2.34 -3.81
CA TYR A 208 1.91 2.89 -4.09
C TYR A 208 1.19 3.27 -2.79
N LEU A 209 0.40 4.33 -2.87
CA LEU A 209 -0.54 4.77 -1.85
C LEU A 209 -1.90 5.02 -2.53
N VAL A 210 -2.97 4.50 -1.98
CA VAL A 210 -4.32 4.81 -2.46
C VAL A 210 -4.75 6.16 -1.87
N LEU A 211 -5.24 7.06 -2.72
CA LEU A 211 -6.01 8.22 -2.32
C LEU A 211 -7.50 7.83 -2.33
N PRO A 212 -8.11 7.55 -1.18
CA PRO A 212 -9.51 7.15 -1.13
C PRO A 212 -10.43 8.32 -1.44
N LEU A 213 -11.68 8.01 -1.80
CA LEU A 213 -12.70 9.03 -1.99
C LEU A 213 -12.98 9.76 -0.67
N ARG A 214 -13.18 11.09 -0.75
CA ARG A 214 -13.60 11.89 0.39
C ARG A 214 -15.02 11.47 0.80
N PRO A 215 -15.25 11.14 2.09
CA PRO A 215 -16.59 10.80 2.55
C PRO A 215 -17.57 11.97 2.40
N GLN A 216 -18.81 11.65 2.04
CA GLN A 216 -19.89 12.65 1.97
C GLN A 216 -20.21 13.22 3.36
N GLY A 217 -20.71 14.46 3.39
CA GLY A 217 -21.08 15.15 4.63
C GLY A 217 -19.87 15.66 5.43
N THR A 218 -18.72 15.85 4.76
CA THR A 218 -17.50 16.39 5.37
C THR A 218 -17.12 17.76 4.82
N GLU A 219 -18.06 18.45 4.19
CA GLU A 219 -17.88 19.80 3.67
C GLU A 219 -17.60 20.77 4.82
N GLY A 220 -16.54 21.56 4.69
CA GLY A 220 -16.13 22.51 5.73
C GLY A 220 -15.39 21.91 6.92
N TRP A 221 -15.09 20.60 6.89
CA TRP A 221 -14.24 19.98 7.91
C TRP A 221 -12.78 20.43 7.76
N THR A 222 -12.08 20.61 8.89
CA THR A 222 -10.64 20.91 8.90
C THR A 222 -9.84 19.67 8.47
N GLN A 223 -8.58 19.90 8.09
CA GLN A 223 -7.68 18.78 7.70
C GLN A 223 -7.48 17.79 8.86
N GLU A 224 -7.45 18.27 10.11
CA GLU A 224 -7.34 17.42 11.29
C GLU A 224 -8.58 16.51 11.46
N GLN A 225 -9.77 17.07 11.23
CA GLN A 225 -11.01 16.28 11.27
C GLN A 225 -11.07 15.27 10.11
N LEU A 226 -10.68 15.69 8.91
CA LEU A 226 -10.60 14.82 7.74
C LEU A 226 -9.60 13.68 7.93
N ALA A 227 -8.45 13.94 8.56
CA ALA A 227 -7.45 12.92 8.82
C ALA A 227 -7.95 11.80 9.74
N GLN A 228 -8.90 12.09 10.65
CA GLN A 228 -9.50 11.08 11.52
C GLN A 228 -10.37 10.05 10.75
N LEU A 229 -10.83 10.40 9.55
CA LEU A 229 -11.59 9.49 8.70
C LEU A 229 -10.72 8.50 7.95
N VAL A 230 -9.44 8.80 7.81
CA VAL A 230 -8.51 8.02 6.99
C VAL A 230 -7.91 6.89 7.81
N THR A 231 -8.11 5.66 7.35
CA THR A 231 -7.54 4.47 7.96
C THR A 231 -6.36 3.94 7.15
N ARG A 232 -5.50 3.13 7.76
CA ARG A 232 -4.44 2.40 7.03
C ARG A 232 -5.03 1.58 5.89
N ASP A 233 -6.10 0.87 6.14
CA ASP A 233 -6.73 -0.03 5.18
C ASP A 233 -7.33 0.74 4.00
N SER A 234 -7.86 1.95 4.22
CA SER A 234 -8.34 2.80 3.12
C SER A 234 -7.22 3.30 2.21
N MET A 235 -5.99 3.46 2.74
CA MET A 235 -4.80 3.87 1.99
C MET A 235 -4.07 2.70 1.30
N ILE A 236 -4.36 1.46 1.71
CA ILE A 236 -3.92 0.24 1.01
C ILE A 236 -4.97 -0.20 -0.02
N GLY A 237 -6.23 0.18 0.19
CA GLY A 237 -7.36 -0.21 -0.63
C GLY A 237 -8.05 -1.50 -0.18
N THR A 238 -7.75 -1.99 1.03
CA THR A 238 -8.46 -3.10 1.68
C THR A 238 -9.63 -2.64 2.55
N GLY A 239 -9.81 -1.33 2.67
CA GLY A 239 -10.88 -0.68 3.42
C GLY A 239 -11.38 0.59 2.75
N LEU A 240 -12.41 1.18 3.35
CA LEU A 240 -12.93 2.51 3.02
C LEU A 240 -12.59 3.47 4.16
N PRO A 241 -12.55 4.79 3.92
CA PRO A 241 -12.52 5.78 4.98
C PRO A 241 -13.73 5.61 5.91
N LEU A 242 -13.59 6.03 7.16
CA LEU A 242 -14.71 6.14 8.09
C LEU A 242 -15.72 7.17 7.57
N ARG A 243 -16.99 6.98 7.90
CA ARG A 243 -18.02 7.97 7.57
C ARG A 243 -18.02 9.09 8.59
N ALA A 244 -18.46 10.28 8.20
CA ALA A 244 -18.55 11.44 9.09
C ALA A 244 -19.28 11.13 10.41
N GLN A 245 -20.35 10.34 10.34
CA GLN A 245 -21.14 9.92 11.50
C GLN A 245 -20.40 8.99 12.47
N ASP A 246 -19.43 8.20 11.98
CA ASP A 246 -18.71 7.22 12.80
C ASP A 246 -17.71 7.93 13.72
N VAL A 247 -17.17 9.09 13.33
CA VAL A 247 -16.25 9.89 14.15
C VAL A 247 -16.98 10.77 15.18
N ALA A 248 -18.18 11.26 14.85
CA ALA A 248 -18.98 12.05 15.76
C ALA A 248 -19.39 11.29 17.05
N VAL A 249 -19.35 9.97 17.03
CA VAL A 249 -19.66 9.10 18.20
C VAL A 249 -18.45 8.87 19.10
N MET A 250 -17.23 9.14 18.60
CA MET A 250 -15.97 8.93 19.34
C MET A 250 -15.43 10.18 20.03
N ALA A 251 -16.04 11.36 19.78
CA ALA A 251 -15.68 12.65 20.36
C ALA A 251 -16.63 13.02 21.50
#